data_7b6960245bab624da41b9761797c523b
#
_entry.id   7b6960245bab624da41b9761797c523b
#
_cell.length_a   1.000
_cell.length_b   1.000
_cell.length_c   1.000
_cell.angle_alpha   90.00
_cell.angle_beta   90.00
_cell.angle_gamma   90.00
#
_symmetry.space_group_name_H-M   'P 1'
#
loop_
_entity.id
_entity.type
_entity.pdbx_description
1 polymer ?
#
loop_
_entity_poly.entity_id
_entity_poly.type
_entity_poly.pdbx_seq_one_letter_code
_entity_poly.pdbx_strand_id
1 'polypeptide(L)'
;MSDLNPGLSLHNTKIQLDCIPGTLCDERLWSRLAPALGDAFELRHVPLHQARTRAQMQELIASRSAPQAHLVGFSLGAYLALEHALAHPQRVQSLTLIANSAKGLLPAEIEARQRIVAMLERNAYAGITRQRLRELLHPSH
;
A
#
# COMPACT_ATOMS: atom_id res chain seq x y z
N MET A 1 -20.76 50.54 17.03
CA MET A 1 -21.53 49.35 16.65
C MET A 1 -20.61 48.45 15.85
N SER A 2 -20.13 47.46 16.52
CA SER A 2 -19.04 46.59 16.09
C SER A 2 -19.67 45.29 15.66
N ASP A 3 -19.69 45.02 14.37
CA ASP A 3 -20.08 43.70 13.84
C ASP A 3 -18.87 42.78 13.91
N LEU A 4 -18.83 42.02 15.00
CA LEU A 4 -17.93 40.85 15.10
C LEU A 4 -18.45 39.78 14.18
N ASN A 5 -17.65 39.46 13.16
CA ASN A 5 -17.90 38.36 12.26
C ASN A 5 -17.54 37.04 12.97
N PRO A 6 -18.50 36.19 13.36
CA PRO A 6 -18.22 34.90 13.95
C PRO A 6 -18.26 33.84 12.88
N GLY A 7 -17.12 33.30 12.47
CA GLY A 7 -17.20 32.06 11.72
C GLY A 7 -16.15 31.81 10.67
N LEU A 8 -14.86 31.94 10.99
CA LEU A 8 -13.89 31.08 10.33
C LEU A 8 -13.95 29.70 11.01
N SER A 9 -14.87 28.87 10.57
CA SER A 9 -14.81 27.45 10.83
C SER A 9 -13.51 26.95 10.19
N LEU A 10 -12.49 26.75 10.98
CA LEU A 10 -11.30 26.00 10.60
C LEU A 10 -11.80 24.58 10.31
N HIS A 11 -12.20 24.30 9.07
CA HIS A 11 -12.34 22.93 8.62
C HIS A 11 -10.97 22.29 8.81
N ASN A 12 -10.85 21.52 9.89
CA ASN A 12 -9.69 20.70 10.17
C ASN A 12 -9.63 19.61 9.07
N THR A 13 -9.05 19.97 7.95
CA THR A 13 -8.96 19.08 6.78
C THR A 13 -7.97 17.96 7.16
N LYS A 14 -8.50 16.75 7.35
CA LYS A 14 -7.67 15.57 7.67
C LYS A 14 -6.63 15.36 6.57
N ILE A 15 -5.43 14.95 6.97
CA ILE A 15 -4.38 14.55 6.05
C ILE A 15 -4.75 13.15 5.51
N GLN A 16 -4.97 13.07 4.21
CA GLN A 16 -5.30 11.81 3.55
C GLN A 16 -4.04 10.99 3.29
N LEU A 17 -4.04 9.74 3.76
CA LEU A 17 -2.99 8.74 3.49
C LEU A 17 -3.55 7.69 2.53
N ASP A 18 -2.99 7.61 1.34
CA ASP A 18 -3.38 6.61 0.34
C ASP A 18 -2.57 5.33 0.56
N CYS A 19 -3.25 4.30 1.08
CA CYS A 19 -2.66 3.09 1.63
C CYS A 19 -2.70 1.95 0.61
N ILE A 20 -1.52 1.50 0.18
CA ILE A 20 -1.32 0.49 -0.87
C ILE A 20 -0.91 -0.82 -0.20
N PRO A 21 -1.76 -1.88 -0.24
CA PRO A 21 -1.54 -3.10 0.52
C PRO A 21 -0.49 -4.02 -0.12
N GLY A 22 -0.07 -5.02 0.66
CA GLY A 22 0.78 -6.11 0.19
C GLY A 22 -0.01 -7.22 -0.53
N THR A 23 0.72 -8.24 -0.96
CA THR A 23 0.14 -9.44 -1.58
C THR A 23 -0.85 -10.12 -0.63
N LEU A 24 -2.04 -10.46 -1.14
CA LEU A 24 -3.12 -11.11 -0.38
C LEU A 24 -3.63 -10.29 0.83
N CYS A 25 -3.35 -8.99 0.88
CA CYS A 25 -3.86 -8.08 1.89
C CYS A 25 -5.03 -7.26 1.35
N ASP A 26 -5.94 -6.90 2.26
CA ASP A 26 -7.07 -6.01 2.02
C ASP A 26 -7.04 -4.82 3.01
N GLU A 27 -8.14 -4.06 3.09
CA GLU A 27 -8.27 -2.90 3.97
C GLU A 27 -8.09 -3.21 5.46
N ARG A 28 -8.30 -4.45 5.90
CA ARG A 28 -8.12 -4.89 7.29
C ARG A 28 -6.67 -4.76 7.76
N LEU A 29 -5.71 -4.74 6.81
CA LEU A 29 -4.30 -4.47 7.11
C LEU A 29 -4.12 -3.19 7.91
N TRP A 30 -4.95 -2.18 7.67
CA TRP A 30 -4.84 -0.85 8.25
C TRP A 30 -5.70 -0.64 9.50
N SER A 31 -6.46 -1.66 9.93
CA SER A 31 -7.44 -1.55 11.01
C SER A 31 -6.86 -1.12 12.36
N ARG A 32 -5.59 -1.45 12.63
CA ARG A 32 -4.89 -1.01 13.85
C ARG A 32 -4.14 0.30 13.66
N LEU A 33 -3.78 0.63 12.42
CA LEU A 33 -3.07 1.88 12.12
C LEU A 33 -4.02 3.08 12.22
N ALA A 34 -5.22 2.98 11.66
CA ALA A 34 -6.19 4.07 11.65
C ALA A 34 -6.46 4.68 13.03
N PRO A 35 -6.82 3.91 14.08
CA PRO A 35 -7.05 4.47 15.40
C PRO A 35 -5.76 4.98 16.08
N ALA A 36 -4.59 4.43 15.72
CA ALA A 36 -3.32 4.87 16.30
C ALA A 36 -2.84 6.22 15.75
N LEU A 37 -3.24 6.61 14.55
CA LEU A 37 -2.90 7.89 13.94
C LEU A 37 -3.79 9.05 14.47
N GLY A 38 -4.95 8.74 15.06
CA GLY A 38 -5.89 9.74 15.54
C GLY A 38 -6.63 10.50 14.45
N ASP A 39 -7.39 11.53 14.84
CA ASP A 39 -8.35 12.23 13.99
C ASP A 39 -7.72 13.15 12.94
N ALA A 40 -6.43 13.41 13.02
CA ALA A 40 -5.72 14.26 12.07
C ALA A 40 -5.53 13.60 10.69
N PHE A 41 -5.70 12.26 10.60
CA PHE A 41 -5.45 11.48 9.40
C PHE A 41 -6.70 10.73 8.94
N GLU A 42 -6.80 10.56 7.62
CA GLU A 42 -7.78 9.71 6.97
C GLU A 42 -7.07 8.70 6.08
N LEU A 43 -7.29 7.41 6.33
CA LEU A 43 -6.70 6.34 5.53
C LEU A 43 -7.65 5.96 4.40
N ARG A 44 -7.13 5.96 3.17
CA ARG A 44 -7.83 5.50 1.98
C ARG A 44 -7.12 4.27 1.42
N HIS A 45 -7.85 3.19 1.34
CA HIS A 45 -7.34 1.93 0.82
C HIS A 45 -7.35 1.91 -0.71
N VAL A 46 -6.21 1.54 -1.33
CA VAL A 46 -6.11 1.27 -2.76
C VAL A 46 -6.37 -0.23 -3.00
N PRO A 47 -7.46 -0.62 -3.67
CA PRO A 47 -7.91 -2.02 -3.75
C PRO A 47 -7.16 -2.81 -4.83
N LEU A 48 -5.88 -3.14 -4.60
CA LEU A 48 -5.02 -3.84 -5.58
C LEU A 48 -5.59 -5.18 -6.04
N HIS A 49 -6.46 -5.82 -5.26
CA HIS A 49 -7.13 -7.08 -5.62
C HIS A 49 -8.04 -6.96 -6.86
N GLN A 50 -8.42 -5.74 -7.25
CA GLN A 50 -9.21 -5.49 -8.46
C GLN A 50 -8.35 -5.53 -9.74
N ALA A 51 -7.02 -5.48 -9.62
CA ALA A 51 -6.09 -5.54 -10.73
C ALA A 51 -5.56 -6.96 -10.94
N ARG A 52 -5.33 -7.32 -12.21
CA ARG A 52 -4.76 -8.61 -12.61
C ARG A 52 -3.34 -8.47 -13.17
N THR A 53 -2.94 -7.26 -13.54
CA THR A 53 -1.63 -6.97 -14.10
C THR A 53 -0.96 -5.82 -13.35
N ARG A 54 0.37 -5.74 -13.44
CA ARG A 54 1.14 -4.63 -12.88
C ARG A 54 0.68 -3.28 -13.43
N ALA A 55 0.37 -3.19 -14.71
CA ALA A 55 -0.13 -1.97 -15.34
C ALA A 55 -1.46 -1.52 -14.72
N GLN A 56 -2.41 -2.45 -14.53
CA GLN A 56 -3.67 -2.18 -13.85
C GLN A 56 -3.50 -1.77 -12.38
N MET A 57 -2.50 -2.33 -11.68
CA MET A 57 -2.17 -1.90 -10.31
C MET A 57 -1.68 -0.45 -10.28
N GLN A 58 -0.81 -0.06 -11.21
CA GLN A 58 -0.34 1.32 -11.35
C GLN A 58 -1.48 2.30 -11.71
N GLU A 59 -2.38 1.89 -12.58
CA GLU A 59 -3.58 2.65 -12.93
C GLU A 59 -4.51 2.85 -11.72
N LEU A 60 -4.72 1.80 -10.90
CA LEU A 60 -5.47 1.92 -9.65
C LEU A 60 -4.80 2.90 -8.69
N ILE A 61 -3.49 2.85 -8.52
CA ILE A 61 -2.77 3.82 -7.69
C ILE A 61 -2.99 5.23 -8.24
N ALA A 62 -2.79 5.43 -9.54
CA ALA A 62 -2.93 6.73 -10.18
C ALA A 62 -4.35 7.31 -10.08
N SER A 63 -5.39 6.47 -10.21
CA SER A 63 -6.79 6.90 -10.20
C SER A 63 -7.40 7.01 -8.80
N ARG A 64 -6.89 6.26 -7.83
CA ARG A 64 -7.42 6.22 -6.46
C ARG A 64 -6.69 7.13 -5.49
N SER A 65 -5.46 7.53 -5.82
CA SER A 65 -4.68 8.45 -4.99
C SER A 65 -5.02 9.91 -5.29
N ALA A 66 -4.81 10.76 -4.28
CA ALA A 66 -4.94 12.20 -4.43
C ALA A 66 -4.00 12.75 -5.52
N PRO A 67 -4.30 13.93 -6.12
CA PRO A 67 -3.42 14.56 -7.11
C PRO A 67 -1.99 14.81 -6.61
N GLN A 68 -1.84 15.08 -5.30
CA GLN A 68 -0.58 15.14 -4.56
C GLN A 68 -0.77 14.28 -3.32
N ALA A 69 -0.35 13.01 -3.41
CA ALA A 69 -0.67 11.98 -2.44
C ALA A 69 0.41 11.80 -1.37
N HIS A 70 -0.01 11.52 -0.14
CA HIS A 70 0.81 10.87 0.87
C HIS A 70 0.63 9.35 0.71
N LEU A 71 1.59 8.68 0.09
CA LEU A 71 1.51 7.24 -0.18
C LEU A 71 2.10 6.43 0.97
N VAL A 72 1.36 5.42 1.42
CA VAL A 72 1.82 4.43 2.40
C VAL A 72 1.76 3.05 1.75
N GLY A 73 2.89 2.48 1.42
CA GLY A 73 2.97 1.17 0.76
C GLY A 73 3.49 0.08 1.71
N PHE A 74 2.87 -1.09 1.68
CA PHE A 74 3.31 -2.27 2.42
C PHE A 74 3.71 -3.40 1.48
N SER A 75 4.91 -3.97 1.64
CA SER A 75 5.42 -5.12 0.88
C SER A 75 5.31 -4.90 -0.64
N LEU A 76 4.49 -5.65 -1.38
CA LEU A 76 4.20 -5.41 -2.80
C LEU A 76 3.75 -3.97 -3.05
N GLY A 77 2.85 -3.45 -2.22
CA GLY A 77 2.37 -2.07 -2.31
C GLY A 77 3.47 -1.03 -2.15
N ALA A 78 4.51 -1.33 -1.36
CA ALA A 78 5.66 -0.45 -1.22
C ALA A 78 6.51 -0.38 -2.50
N TYR A 79 6.72 -1.50 -3.20
CA TYR A 79 7.39 -1.50 -4.52
C TYR A 79 6.60 -0.73 -5.56
N LEU A 80 5.28 -0.92 -5.60
CA LEU A 80 4.39 -0.22 -6.53
C LEU A 80 4.31 1.29 -6.23
N ALA A 81 4.27 1.68 -4.95
CA ALA A 81 4.29 3.07 -4.53
C ALA A 81 5.61 3.77 -4.90
N LEU A 82 6.74 3.08 -4.70
CA LEU A 82 8.05 3.59 -5.11
C LEU A 82 8.14 3.77 -6.62
N GLU A 83 7.69 2.79 -7.40
CA GLU A 83 7.63 2.87 -8.86
C GLU A 83 6.75 4.04 -9.32
N HIS A 84 5.57 4.19 -8.71
CA HIS A 84 4.67 5.31 -9.00
C HIS A 84 5.33 6.67 -8.70
N ALA A 85 6.00 6.78 -7.55
CA ALA A 85 6.69 8.00 -7.16
C ALA A 85 7.85 8.37 -8.10
N LEU A 86 8.59 7.38 -8.59
CA LEU A 86 9.66 7.59 -9.56
C LEU A 86 9.13 8.03 -10.94
N ALA A 87 8.00 7.45 -11.37
CA ALA A 87 7.37 7.80 -12.64
C ALA A 87 6.61 9.15 -12.60
N HIS A 88 6.07 9.51 -11.44
CA HIS A 88 5.21 10.68 -11.25
C HIS A 88 5.56 11.48 -9.99
N PRO A 89 6.80 11.99 -9.84
CA PRO A 89 7.26 12.64 -8.62
C PRO A 89 6.41 13.84 -8.22
N GLN A 90 5.86 14.56 -9.19
CA GLN A 90 4.97 15.71 -8.95
C GLN A 90 3.61 15.34 -8.34
N ARG A 91 3.25 14.05 -8.34
CA ARG A 91 2.00 13.54 -7.78
C ARG A 91 2.16 12.98 -6.36
N VAL A 92 3.38 12.96 -5.83
CA VAL A 92 3.67 12.36 -4.53
C VAL A 92 4.22 13.42 -3.59
N GLN A 93 3.48 13.72 -2.52
CA GLN A 93 3.87 14.66 -1.49
C GLN A 93 4.77 14.01 -0.45
N SER A 94 4.49 12.76 -0.09
CA SER A 94 5.35 11.94 0.75
C SER A 94 5.19 10.46 0.43
N LEU A 95 6.22 9.67 0.76
CA LEU A 95 6.27 8.24 0.51
C LEU A 95 6.76 7.51 1.74
N THR A 96 5.91 6.62 2.29
CA THR A 96 6.25 5.72 3.39
C THR A 96 6.28 4.29 2.89
N LEU A 97 7.44 3.63 3.00
CA LEU A 97 7.68 2.26 2.55
C LEU A 97 7.83 1.32 3.75
N ILE A 98 6.95 0.33 3.85
CA ILE A 98 6.94 -0.64 4.95
C ILE A 98 7.23 -2.03 4.37
N ALA A 99 8.16 -2.76 5.01
CA ALA A 99 8.61 -4.09 4.59
C ALA A 99 9.11 -4.10 3.13
N ASN A 100 9.94 -3.13 2.78
CA ASN A 100 10.54 -2.93 1.46
C ASN A 100 12.02 -2.59 1.61
N SER A 101 12.87 -3.19 0.79
CA SER A 101 14.32 -2.93 0.82
C SER A 101 14.78 -1.79 -0.11
N ALA A 102 13.91 -1.33 -1.00
CA ALA A 102 14.24 -0.45 -2.13
C ALA A 102 15.42 -0.93 -3.01
N LYS A 103 15.89 -2.14 -2.80
CA LYS A 103 16.93 -2.80 -3.61
C LYS A 103 16.31 -3.68 -4.67
N GLY A 104 17.02 -3.86 -5.78
CA GLY A 104 16.74 -4.95 -6.72
C GLY A 104 16.89 -6.31 -6.04
N LEU A 105 16.23 -7.33 -6.60
CA LEU A 105 16.36 -8.70 -6.13
C LEU A 105 17.77 -9.25 -6.40
N LEU A 106 18.31 -10.00 -5.47
CA LEU A 106 19.53 -10.76 -5.68
C LEU A 106 19.28 -11.91 -6.67
N PRO A 107 20.31 -12.38 -7.43
CA PRO A 107 20.13 -13.47 -8.38
C PRO A 107 19.45 -14.72 -7.79
N ALA A 108 19.85 -15.14 -6.59
CA ALA A 108 19.24 -16.29 -5.91
C ALA A 108 17.75 -16.08 -5.55
N GLU A 109 17.36 -14.84 -5.24
CA GLU A 109 15.96 -14.47 -5.00
C GLU A 109 15.15 -14.49 -6.29
N ILE A 110 15.73 -14.02 -7.40
CA ILE A 110 15.11 -14.09 -8.73
C ILE A 110 14.83 -15.55 -9.12
N GLU A 111 15.83 -16.42 -9.00
CA GLU A 111 15.69 -17.85 -9.28
C GLU A 111 14.62 -18.52 -8.40
N ALA A 112 14.60 -18.20 -7.09
CA ALA A 112 13.58 -18.74 -6.19
C ALA A 112 12.18 -18.32 -6.60
N ARG A 113 11.98 -17.05 -7.00
CA ARG A 113 10.69 -16.53 -7.47
C ARG A 113 10.28 -17.15 -8.80
N GLN A 114 11.22 -17.32 -9.75
CA GLN A 114 10.96 -17.99 -11.03
C GLN A 114 10.50 -19.44 -10.83
N ARG A 115 11.09 -20.18 -9.89
CA ARG A 115 10.63 -21.53 -9.52
C ARG A 115 9.20 -21.52 -8.98
N ILE A 116 8.85 -20.54 -8.13
CA ILE A 116 7.48 -20.38 -7.62
C ILE A 116 6.50 -20.07 -8.76
N VAL A 117 6.84 -19.15 -9.66
CA VAL A 117 6.01 -18.83 -10.83
C VAL A 117 5.77 -20.07 -11.68
N ALA A 118 6.84 -20.80 -12.06
CA ALA A 118 6.74 -22.02 -12.83
C ALA A 118 5.89 -23.12 -12.15
N MET A 119 5.92 -23.18 -10.81
CA MET A 119 5.06 -24.10 -10.05
C MET A 119 3.58 -23.66 -10.13
N LEU A 120 3.32 -22.36 -9.98
CA LEU A 120 1.95 -21.81 -10.05
C LEU A 120 1.32 -21.93 -11.44
N GLU A 121 2.13 -21.85 -12.51
CA GLU A 121 1.68 -22.05 -13.89
C GLU A 121 1.27 -23.49 -14.17
N ARG A 122 1.89 -24.46 -13.49
CA ARG A 122 1.60 -25.89 -13.65
C ARG A 122 0.48 -26.40 -12.78
N ASN A 123 0.21 -25.73 -11.65
CA ASN A 123 -0.74 -26.18 -10.65
C ASN A 123 -1.74 -25.07 -10.34
N ALA A 124 -2.99 -25.45 -10.10
CA ALA A 124 -3.97 -24.51 -9.56
C ALA A 124 -3.51 -24.02 -8.19
N TYR A 125 -3.58 -22.70 -7.97
CA TYR A 125 -3.26 -22.12 -6.67
C TYR A 125 -4.26 -22.58 -5.60
N ALA A 126 -3.77 -23.33 -4.63
CA ALA A 126 -4.58 -23.89 -3.54
C ALA A 126 -4.53 -23.07 -2.23
N GLY A 127 -3.98 -21.86 -2.27
CA GLY A 127 -3.84 -21.01 -1.09
C GLY A 127 -2.44 -21.06 -0.47
N ILE A 128 -2.29 -20.39 0.67
CA ILE A 128 -1.03 -20.33 1.42
C ILE A 128 -0.88 -21.60 2.25
N THR A 129 0.29 -22.27 2.18
CA THR A 129 0.58 -23.44 3.00
C THR A 129 0.74 -23.06 4.48
N ARG A 130 0.47 -24.03 5.39
CA ARG A 130 0.72 -23.84 6.84
C ARG A 130 2.16 -23.49 7.14
N GLN A 131 3.12 -24.06 6.41
CA GLN A 131 4.54 -23.73 6.54
C GLN A 131 4.76 -22.25 6.24
N ARG A 132 4.23 -21.76 5.11
CA ARG A 132 4.37 -20.35 4.71
C ARG A 132 3.69 -19.39 5.70
N LEU A 133 2.55 -19.77 6.27
CA LEU A 133 1.91 -18.99 7.33
C LEU A 133 2.81 -18.85 8.57
N ARG A 134 3.48 -19.94 9.01
CA ARG A 134 4.42 -19.87 10.14
C ARG A 134 5.62 -18.96 9.88
N GLU A 135 6.09 -18.86 8.62
CA GLU A 135 7.17 -17.94 8.24
C GLU A 135 6.75 -16.48 8.26
N LEU A 136 5.46 -16.20 8.05
CA LEU A 136 4.89 -14.85 8.00
C LEU A 136 4.40 -14.35 9.35
N LEU A 137 4.12 -15.24 10.29
CA LEU A 137 3.57 -14.92 11.60
C LEU A 137 4.64 -15.05 12.68
N HIS A 138 4.56 -14.17 13.68
CA HIS A 138 5.40 -14.30 14.86
C HIS A 138 5.02 -15.60 15.63
N PRO A 139 5.98 -16.33 16.22
CA PRO A 139 5.70 -17.60 16.92
C PRO A 139 4.67 -17.54 18.05
N SER A 140 4.35 -16.34 18.55
CA SER A 140 3.34 -16.12 19.59
C SER A 140 1.90 -15.99 19.06
N HIS A 141 1.68 -16.17 17.74
CA HIS A 141 0.35 -16.05 17.10
C HIS A 141 -0.05 -17.34 16.40
#